data_fe0a9347194aa67f0444e22b2a97f9c7
#
_entry.id   fe0a9347194aa67f0444e22b2a97f9c7
#
_cell.length_a   1.000
_cell.length_b   1.000
_cell.length_c   1.000
_cell.angle_alpha   90.00
_cell.angle_beta   90.00
_cell.angle_gamma   90.00
#
_symmetry.space_group_name_H-M   'P 1'
#
loop_
_entity.id
_entity.type
_entity.pdbx_description
1 polymer ?
#
loop_
_entity_poly.entity_id
_entity_poly.type
_entity_poly.pdbx_seq_one_letter_code
_entity_poly.pdbx_strand_id
1 'polypeptide(L)'
;MAPHATSPIHSPSHSFSGPLPITVLASSRAVVSGRFTEATIVVSNTTGKITAIFHSVLTRSDFPVGTPYTDYSPLILLPGLVDAHVHLNEPGRTEWEGFWTGTRAAAFGGVTTVIDMPLNAIPPTTTVDGLKTKVEAAKGKCWVDVGFYGGVVPGNAGELKQLVREGVRGFKGFLIDSGVSHMV
;
A
#
# COMPACT_ATOMS: atom_id res chain seq x y z
N MET A 1 60.77 -36.05 10.79
CA MET A 1 59.62 -35.21 11.24
C MET A 1 59.40 -34.14 10.18
N ALA A 2 58.40 -34.28 9.34
CA ALA A 2 58.05 -33.30 8.33
C ALA A 2 56.88 -32.46 8.88
N PRO A 3 56.83 -31.15 8.64
CA PRO A 3 55.73 -30.31 9.10
C PRO A 3 54.47 -30.47 8.21
N HIS A 4 53.32 -30.66 8.82
CA HIS A 4 52.01 -30.68 8.17
C HIS A 4 51.69 -29.30 7.63
N ALA A 5 51.47 -29.24 6.30
CA ALA A 5 50.89 -28.08 5.64
C ALA A 5 49.35 -28.05 5.92
N THR A 6 48.88 -27.02 6.64
CA THR A 6 47.44 -26.73 6.76
C THR A 6 46.95 -26.01 5.51
N SER A 7 46.08 -26.66 4.77
CA SER A 7 45.34 -26.04 3.66
C SER A 7 44.36 -24.98 4.13
N PRO A 8 44.26 -23.81 3.48
CA PRO A 8 43.29 -22.81 3.85
C PRO A 8 41.87 -23.28 3.49
N ILE A 9 40.98 -23.21 4.48
CA ILE A 9 39.55 -23.48 4.31
C ILE A 9 38.99 -22.34 3.43
N HIS A 10 38.65 -22.67 2.19
CA HIS A 10 37.90 -21.79 1.32
C HIS A 10 36.44 -21.75 1.84
N SER A 11 36.06 -20.64 2.44
CA SER A 11 34.64 -20.33 2.67
C SER A 11 33.97 -20.07 1.33
N PRO A 12 32.88 -20.74 0.96
CA PRO A 12 32.16 -20.43 -0.26
C PRO A 12 31.53 -19.05 -0.13
N SER A 13 31.99 -18.10 -0.93
CA SER A 13 31.31 -16.82 -1.14
C SER A 13 30.02 -17.08 -1.92
N HIS A 14 28.90 -17.26 -1.22
CA HIS A 14 27.61 -17.21 -1.85
C HIS A 14 27.32 -15.77 -2.28
N SER A 15 27.62 -15.44 -3.52
CA SER A 15 27.13 -14.22 -4.15
C SER A 15 25.60 -14.38 -4.35
N PHE A 16 24.82 -13.70 -3.52
CA PHE A 16 23.38 -13.55 -3.75
C PHE A 16 23.21 -12.75 -5.05
N SER A 17 22.75 -13.38 -6.13
CA SER A 17 22.50 -12.75 -7.43
C SER A 17 21.08 -12.18 -7.60
N GLY A 18 20.29 -12.09 -6.52
CA GLY A 18 18.95 -11.53 -6.52
C GLY A 18 18.87 -10.15 -5.83
N PRO A 19 17.78 -9.39 -6.01
CA PRO A 19 17.58 -8.17 -5.26
C PRO A 19 17.57 -8.47 -3.76
N LEU A 20 18.28 -7.65 -2.98
CA LEU A 20 18.34 -7.84 -1.53
C LEU A 20 16.92 -7.75 -0.92
N PRO A 21 16.63 -8.57 0.11
CA PRO A 21 15.26 -8.75 0.61
C PRO A 21 14.73 -7.55 1.41
N ILE A 22 15.53 -6.49 1.57
CA ILE A 22 15.17 -5.30 2.36
C ILE A 22 15.50 -4.00 1.63
N THR A 23 14.76 -2.95 1.98
CA THR A 23 15.05 -1.54 1.68
C THR A 23 15.15 -0.77 2.99
N VAL A 24 16.09 0.16 3.07
CA VAL A 24 16.35 0.95 4.28
C VAL A 24 16.11 2.42 4.01
N LEU A 25 15.32 3.05 4.86
CA LEU A 25 15.01 4.48 4.85
C LEU A 25 15.47 5.07 6.17
N ALA A 26 16.29 6.11 6.15
CA ALA A 26 16.79 6.78 7.33
C ALA A 26 16.45 8.26 7.31
N SER A 27 16.28 8.86 8.48
CA SER A 27 16.24 10.32 8.62
C SER A 27 16.52 10.73 10.07
N SER A 28 17.20 11.87 10.23
CA SER A 28 17.31 12.55 11.51
C SER A 28 15.96 13.11 12.02
N ARG A 29 14.92 13.03 11.20
CA ARG A 29 13.58 13.54 11.48
C ARG A 29 12.52 12.56 10.98
N ALA A 30 11.97 11.77 11.88
CA ALA A 30 10.91 10.80 11.58
C ALA A 30 9.78 10.87 12.59
N VAL A 31 8.58 10.49 12.20
CA VAL A 31 7.45 10.31 13.12
C VAL A 31 7.24 8.82 13.32
N VAL A 32 7.57 8.33 14.52
CA VAL A 32 7.40 6.94 14.92
C VAL A 32 6.49 6.88 16.14
N SER A 33 5.39 6.13 16.05
CA SER A 33 4.40 6.02 17.12
C SER A 33 3.93 7.37 17.66
N GLY A 34 3.71 8.34 16.77
CA GLY A 34 3.25 9.69 17.10
C GLY A 34 4.31 10.59 17.73
N ARG A 35 5.58 10.17 17.78
CA ARG A 35 6.68 10.96 18.35
C ARG A 35 7.68 11.33 17.26
N PHE A 36 8.21 12.55 17.40
CA PHE A 36 9.26 13.06 16.54
C PHE A 36 10.62 12.54 17.03
N THR A 37 11.36 11.82 16.20
CA THR A 37 12.63 11.18 16.56
C THR A 37 13.53 10.98 15.35
N GLU A 38 14.79 10.66 15.56
CA GLU A 38 15.62 10.02 14.54
C GLU A 38 15.12 8.60 14.29
N ALA A 39 15.19 8.13 13.06
CA ALA A 39 14.89 6.73 12.79
C ALA A 39 15.60 6.19 11.55
N THR A 40 15.86 4.89 11.60
CA THR A 40 16.15 4.04 10.45
C THR A 40 15.09 2.95 10.36
N ILE A 41 14.39 2.90 9.24
CA ILE A 41 13.25 2.02 8.99
C ILE A 41 13.68 0.97 7.97
N VAL A 42 13.53 -0.31 8.31
CA VAL A 42 13.83 -1.44 7.45
C VAL A 42 12.54 -2.05 6.93
N VAL A 43 12.41 -2.13 5.62
CA VAL A 43 11.24 -2.65 4.93
C VAL A 43 11.61 -3.94 4.21
N SER A 44 10.81 -4.99 4.37
CA SER A 44 10.94 -6.21 3.57
C SER A 44 10.44 -6.00 2.15
N ASN A 45 11.28 -6.23 1.15
CA ASN A 45 10.89 -6.15 -0.26
C ASN A 45 9.95 -7.31 -0.67
N THR A 46 9.94 -8.40 0.10
CA THR A 46 9.07 -9.55 -0.17
C THR A 46 7.64 -9.32 0.32
N THR A 47 7.49 -8.68 1.48
CA THR A 47 6.17 -8.53 2.12
C THR A 47 5.64 -7.09 2.10
N GLY A 48 6.48 -6.11 1.76
CA GLY A 48 6.16 -4.68 1.86
C GLY A 48 5.98 -4.19 3.31
N LYS A 49 6.37 -4.99 4.32
CA LYS A 49 6.16 -4.65 5.73
C LYS A 49 7.42 -4.10 6.35
N ILE A 50 7.26 -3.17 7.30
CA ILE A 50 8.34 -2.72 8.19
C ILE A 50 8.73 -3.91 9.08
N THR A 51 10.01 -4.29 9.04
CA THR A 51 10.57 -5.41 9.81
C THR A 51 11.39 -4.95 11.00
N ALA A 52 11.93 -3.73 10.96
CA ALA A 52 12.62 -3.12 12.09
C ALA A 52 12.54 -1.59 12.03
N ILE A 53 12.57 -0.97 13.21
CA ILE A 53 12.72 0.48 13.38
C ILE A 53 13.80 0.69 14.43
N PHE A 54 14.87 1.40 14.07
CA PHE A 54 15.92 1.84 14.99
C PHE A 54 15.69 3.32 15.28
N HIS A 55 15.81 3.71 16.55
CA HIS A 55 15.68 5.10 17.01
C HIS A 55 17.02 5.85 16.91
N SER A 56 17.66 5.72 15.76
CA SER A 56 18.92 6.37 15.40
C SER A 56 19.07 6.37 13.88
N VAL A 57 19.89 7.26 13.35
CA VAL A 57 20.30 7.21 11.93
C VAL A 57 21.48 6.24 11.82
N LEU A 58 21.20 5.01 11.38
CA LEU A 58 22.24 4.06 11.00
C LEU A 58 22.80 4.43 9.63
N THR A 59 24.04 4.04 9.35
CA THR A 59 24.71 4.32 8.10
C THR A 59 24.55 3.19 7.11
N ARG A 60 24.82 3.44 5.83
CA ARG A 60 24.79 2.40 4.79
C ARG A 60 25.70 1.21 5.13
N SER A 61 26.82 1.43 5.84
CA SER A 61 27.78 0.39 6.22
C SER A 61 27.26 -0.57 7.29
N ASP A 62 26.18 -0.21 7.98
CA ASP A 62 25.51 -1.08 8.97
C ASP A 62 24.63 -2.17 8.32
N PHE A 63 24.53 -2.15 6.99
CA PHE A 63 23.72 -3.08 6.21
C PHE A 63 24.55 -3.85 5.18
N PRO A 64 24.10 -5.02 4.72
CA PRO A 64 24.81 -5.79 3.68
C PRO A 64 25.09 -4.96 2.44
N VAL A 65 26.23 -5.20 1.82
CA VAL A 65 26.62 -4.52 0.55
C VAL A 65 25.55 -4.71 -0.52
N GLY A 66 25.14 -3.62 -1.17
CA GLY A 66 24.08 -3.65 -2.18
C GLY A 66 22.65 -3.44 -1.63
N THR A 67 22.47 -3.31 -0.31
CA THR A 67 21.15 -2.96 0.25
C THR A 67 20.70 -1.58 -0.27
N PRO A 68 19.51 -1.45 -0.88
CA PRO A 68 18.91 -0.16 -1.17
C PRO A 68 18.76 0.65 0.13
N TYR A 69 19.49 1.75 0.21
CA TYR A 69 19.54 2.62 1.39
C TYR A 69 19.42 4.07 0.95
N THR A 70 18.49 4.80 1.58
CA THR A 70 18.31 6.24 1.38
C THR A 70 18.23 6.96 2.70
N ASP A 71 19.11 7.93 2.90
CA ASP A 71 19.02 8.91 3.99
C ASP A 71 18.27 10.14 3.48
N TYR A 72 17.14 10.43 4.08
CA TYR A 72 16.28 11.56 3.76
C TYR A 72 16.57 12.80 4.61
N SER A 73 17.58 12.74 5.52
CA SER A 73 17.89 13.92 6.35
C SER A 73 18.20 15.16 5.48
N PRO A 74 17.72 16.34 5.83
CA PRO A 74 16.92 16.70 7.00
C PRO A 74 15.38 16.64 6.76
N LEU A 75 14.91 15.96 5.71
CA LEU A 75 13.48 15.81 5.41
C LEU A 75 12.81 14.94 6.46
N ILE A 76 11.51 15.15 6.67
CA ILE A 76 10.74 14.38 7.64
C ILE A 76 10.24 13.09 6.98
N LEU A 77 10.54 11.94 7.58
CA LEU A 77 9.87 10.68 7.27
C LEU A 77 8.56 10.57 8.04
N LEU A 78 7.46 10.42 7.33
CA LEU A 78 6.11 10.25 7.89
C LEU A 78 5.53 8.91 7.43
N PRO A 79 4.66 8.27 8.24
CA PRO A 79 3.73 7.30 7.69
C PRO A 79 2.94 7.91 6.53
N GLY A 80 2.71 7.12 5.48
CA GLY A 80 1.86 7.56 4.37
C GLY A 80 0.45 7.90 4.85
N LEU A 81 -0.16 8.89 4.23
CA LEU A 81 -1.54 9.27 4.53
C LEU A 81 -2.52 8.23 3.99
N VAL A 82 -3.63 8.05 4.73
CA VAL A 82 -4.75 7.22 4.29
C VAL A 82 -5.94 8.13 4.03
N ASP A 83 -6.42 8.17 2.77
CA ASP A 83 -7.67 8.83 2.43
C ASP A 83 -8.78 7.77 2.35
N ALA A 84 -9.63 7.77 3.36
CA ALA A 84 -10.69 6.78 3.50
C ALA A 84 -11.98 7.13 2.72
N HIS A 85 -11.97 8.19 1.90
CA HIS A 85 -13.16 8.63 1.17
C HIS A 85 -12.82 9.29 -0.16
N VAL A 86 -12.56 8.48 -1.20
CA VAL A 86 -12.30 8.98 -2.55
C VAL A 86 -13.35 8.46 -3.54
N HIS A 87 -13.50 9.16 -4.65
CA HIS A 87 -14.38 8.79 -5.75
C HIS A 87 -13.57 8.62 -7.03
N LEU A 88 -13.13 7.39 -7.32
CA LEU A 88 -12.39 7.08 -8.55
C LEU A 88 -13.34 6.81 -9.73
N ASN A 89 -14.60 6.47 -9.44
CA ASN A 89 -15.71 6.38 -10.39
C ASN A 89 -15.53 5.36 -11.53
N GLU A 90 -14.53 4.49 -11.44
CA GLU A 90 -14.26 3.44 -12.42
C GLU A 90 -14.69 2.07 -11.84
N PRO A 91 -15.33 1.21 -12.64
CA PRO A 91 -15.67 1.37 -14.07
C PRO A 91 -16.87 2.27 -14.33
N GLY A 92 -17.11 2.57 -15.62
CA GLY A 92 -18.31 3.19 -16.15
C GLY A 92 -18.35 4.71 -16.16
N ARG A 93 -17.52 5.38 -15.35
CA ARG A 93 -17.37 6.85 -15.33
C ARG A 93 -15.91 7.24 -15.13
N THR A 94 -15.01 6.55 -15.82
CA THR A 94 -13.57 6.76 -15.75
C THR A 94 -13.16 8.19 -16.11
N GLU A 95 -13.95 8.86 -16.98
CA GLU A 95 -13.74 10.24 -17.37
C GLU A 95 -13.93 11.26 -16.22
N TRP A 96 -14.57 10.87 -15.12
CA TRP A 96 -14.72 11.73 -13.95
C TRP A 96 -13.46 11.76 -13.08
N GLU A 97 -12.69 10.66 -13.01
CA GLU A 97 -11.38 10.58 -12.36
C GLU A 97 -10.57 9.38 -12.87
N GLY A 98 -10.98 8.15 -12.54
CA GLY A 98 -10.29 6.91 -12.89
C GLY A 98 -9.19 6.50 -11.89
N PHE A 99 -8.88 5.19 -11.89
CA PHE A 99 -7.84 4.63 -11.01
C PHE A 99 -6.45 5.21 -11.31
N TRP A 100 -6.09 5.31 -12.58
CA TRP A 100 -4.76 5.78 -12.98
C TRP A 100 -4.48 7.22 -12.53
N THR A 101 -5.39 8.14 -12.82
CA THR A 101 -5.24 9.57 -12.53
C THR A 101 -5.37 9.85 -11.04
N GLY A 102 -6.44 9.35 -10.41
CA GLY A 102 -6.72 9.60 -9.00
C GLY A 102 -5.67 9.01 -8.06
N THR A 103 -5.23 7.77 -8.31
CA THR A 103 -4.19 7.17 -7.45
C THR A 103 -2.81 7.76 -7.69
N ARG A 104 -2.52 8.26 -8.90
CA ARG A 104 -1.30 9.02 -9.18
C ARG A 104 -1.29 10.36 -8.47
N ALA A 105 -2.42 11.08 -8.48
CA ALA A 105 -2.57 12.33 -7.73
C ALA A 105 -2.42 12.08 -6.22
N ALA A 106 -3.01 11.02 -5.68
CA ALA A 106 -2.86 10.59 -4.30
C ALA A 106 -1.39 10.36 -3.93
N ALA A 107 -0.65 9.59 -4.74
CA ALA A 107 0.79 9.33 -4.54
C ALA A 107 1.59 10.63 -4.52
N PHE A 108 1.30 11.56 -5.43
CA PHE A 108 1.97 12.86 -5.50
C PHE A 108 1.72 13.73 -4.28
N GLY A 109 0.54 13.60 -3.66
CA GLY A 109 0.15 14.26 -2.41
C GLY A 109 0.63 13.58 -1.12
N GLY A 110 1.37 12.44 -1.21
CA GLY A 110 1.81 11.67 -0.03
C GLY A 110 0.73 10.76 0.57
N VAL A 111 -0.38 10.58 -0.13
CA VAL A 111 -1.40 9.59 0.22
C VAL A 111 -0.95 8.24 -0.33
N THR A 112 -0.78 7.25 0.53
CA THR A 112 -0.28 5.91 0.17
C THR A 112 -1.37 4.84 0.13
N THR A 113 -2.55 5.18 0.64
CA THR A 113 -3.72 4.29 0.65
C THR A 113 -4.98 5.10 0.45
N VAL A 114 -5.83 4.69 -0.46
CA VAL A 114 -7.15 5.29 -0.69
C VAL A 114 -8.25 4.24 -0.56
N ILE A 115 -9.43 4.65 -0.09
CA ILE A 115 -10.60 3.77 -0.07
C ILE A 115 -11.67 4.35 -0.98
N ASP A 116 -11.91 3.67 -2.10
CA ASP A 116 -12.85 4.12 -3.11
C ASP A 116 -14.30 3.84 -2.71
N MET A 117 -15.14 4.82 -2.98
CA MET A 117 -16.57 4.76 -2.66
C MET A 117 -17.32 3.83 -3.62
N PRO A 118 -18.36 3.14 -3.14
CA PRO A 118 -19.04 2.09 -3.89
C PRO A 118 -19.99 2.62 -4.98
N LEU A 119 -20.44 3.84 -4.80
CA LEU A 119 -21.44 4.47 -5.66
C LEU A 119 -20.75 5.39 -6.66
N ASN A 120 -21.42 5.76 -7.73
CA ASN A 120 -20.98 6.50 -8.92
C ASN A 120 -20.26 5.64 -9.98
N ALA A 121 -19.61 4.53 -9.64
CA ALA A 121 -19.16 3.57 -10.65
C ALA A 121 -20.37 2.81 -11.28
N ILE A 122 -20.22 2.34 -12.49
CA ILE A 122 -21.23 1.53 -13.20
C ILE A 122 -20.58 0.22 -13.67
N PRO A 123 -20.94 -0.93 -13.09
CA PRO A 123 -21.91 -1.11 -12.00
C PRO A 123 -21.40 -0.58 -10.65
N PRO A 124 -22.31 -0.21 -9.72
CA PRO A 124 -21.92 0.15 -8.37
C PRO A 124 -21.46 -1.09 -7.58
N THR A 125 -20.71 -0.88 -6.51
CA THR A 125 -20.19 -1.96 -5.64
C THR A 125 -21.24 -2.36 -4.60
N THR A 126 -22.42 -2.76 -5.04
CA THR A 126 -23.55 -3.16 -4.19
C THR A 126 -23.74 -4.68 -4.12
N THR A 127 -23.01 -5.41 -4.96
CA THR A 127 -23.00 -6.87 -5.06
C THR A 127 -21.55 -7.38 -5.15
N VAL A 128 -21.36 -8.66 -4.90
CA VAL A 128 -20.04 -9.32 -5.07
C VAL A 128 -19.54 -9.19 -6.52
N ASP A 129 -20.41 -9.34 -7.50
CA ASP A 129 -20.03 -9.21 -8.90
C ASP A 129 -19.63 -7.78 -9.26
N GLY A 130 -20.32 -6.77 -8.72
CA GLY A 130 -19.93 -5.37 -8.85
C GLY A 130 -18.55 -5.10 -8.23
N LEU A 131 -18.25 -5.68 -7.06
CA LEU A 131 -16.93 -5.59 -6.45
C LEU A 131 -15.85 -6.23 -7.34
N LYS A 132 -16.09 -7.44 -7.83
CA LYS A 132 -15.13 -8.14 -8.72
C LYS A 132 -14.84 -7.33 -9.99
N THR A 133 -15.89 -6.78 -10.60
CA THR A 133 -15.75 -5.91 -11.78
C THR A 133 -14.89 -4.68 -11.48
N LYS A 134 -15.09 -4.04 -10.32
CA LYS A 134 -14.29 -2.89 -9.88
C LYS A 134 -12.83 -3.28 -9.60
N VAL A 135 -12.59 -4.39 -8.90
CA VAL A 135 -11.23 -4.91 -8.63
C VAL A 135 -10.49 -5.20 -9.94
N GLU A 136 -11.18 -5.80 -10.91
CA GLU A 136 -10.59 -6.06 -12.24
C GLU A 136 -10.25 -4.76 -12.98
N ALA A 137 -11.12 -3.76 -12.91
CA ALA A 137 -10.88 -2.44 -13.50
C ALA A 137 -9.66 -1.71 -12.87
N ALA A 138 -9.36 -1.98 -11.61
CA ALA A 138 -8.23 -1.38 -10.88
C ALA A 138 -6.88 -2.03 -11.21
N LYS A 139 -6.86 -3.28 -11.67
CA LYS A 139 -5.63 -4.04 -11.89
C LYS A 139 -4.65 -3.32 -12.82
N GLY A 140 -3.41 -3.18 -12.36
CA GLY A 140 -2.31 -2.57 -13.12
C GLY A 140 -2.42 -1.06 -13.32
N LYS A 141 -3.42 -0.39 -12.70
CA LYS A 141 -3.64 1.05 -12.85
C LYS A 141 -3.29 1.86 -11.59
N CYS A 142 -3.15 1.19 -10.43
CA CYS A 142 -3.03 1.89 -9.16
C CYS A 142 -1.58 2.22 -8.81
N TRP A 143 -1.32 3.45 -8.38
CA TRP A 143 -0.04 3.96 -7.91
C TRP A 143 0.13 3.87 -6.39
N VAL A 144 -0.99 3.66 -5.68
CA VAL A 144 -1.06 3.49 -4.22
C VAL A 144 -1.97 2.31 -3.90
N ASP A 145 -1.98 1.87 -2.65
CA ASP A 145 -2.91 0.83 -2.20
C ASP A 145 -4.35 1.33 -2.30
N VAL A 146 -5.23 0.48 -2.83
CA VAL A 146 -6.64 0.80 -3.00
C VAL A 146 -7.50 -0.22 -2.26
N GLY A 147 -8.30 0.27 -1.33
CA GLY A 147 -9.41 -0.48 -0.73
C GLY A 147 -10.75 -0.05 -1.32
N PHE A 148 -11.79 -0.83 -1.07
CA PHE A 148 -13.13 -0.58 -1.61
C PHE A 148 -14.18 -0.61 -0.51
N TYR A 149 -15.17 0.26 -0.60
CA TYR A 149 -16.41 0.17 0.18
C TYR A 149 -17.49 -0.58 -0.61
N GLY A 150 -18.33 -1.31 0.15
CA GLY A 150 -19.61 -1.82 -0.35
C GLY A 150 -20.71 -0.77 -0.23
N GLY A 151 -21.63 -0.77 -1.18
CA GLY A 151 -22.81 0.10 -1.12
C GLY A 151 -23.96 -0.55 -0.34
N VAL A 152 -24.65 0.24 0.48
CA VAL A 152 -25.94 -0.13 1.10
C VAL A 152 -27.04 0.56 0.32
N VAL A 153 -27.90 -0.25 -0.28
CA VAL A 153 -29.05 0.21 -1.06
C VAL A 153 -30.27 -0.63 -0.70
N PRO A 154 -31.49 -0.15 -0.96
CA PRO A 154 -32.69 -0.96 -0.76
C PRO A 154 -32.57 -2.32 -1.45
N GLY A 155 -32.93 -3.38 -0.74
CA GLY A 155 -33.00 -4.75 -1.27
C GLY A 155 -31.67 -5.53 -1.29
N ASN A 156 -30.49 -4.93 -1.00
CA ASN A 156 -29.21 -5.64 -1.08
C ASN A 156 -28.70 -6.20 0.26
N ALA A 157 -29.53 -6.29 1.30
CA ALA A 157 -29.11 -6.78 2.63
C ALA A 157 -28.43 -8.17 2.57
N GLY A 158 -28.87 -9.05 1.67
CA GLY A 158 -28.27 -10.38 1.46
C GLY A 158 -26.83 -10.35 0.93
N GLU A 159 -26.43 -9.30 0.25
CA GLU A 159 -25.09 -9.14 -0.32
C GLU A 159 -24.05 -8.67 0.70
N LEU A 160 -24.48 -7.95 1.76
CA LEU A 160 -23.55 -7.24 2.65
C LEU A 160 -22.56 -8.20 3.33
N LYS A 161 -23.04 -9.34 3.83
CA LYS A 161 -22.19 -10.34 4.47
C LYS A 161 -21.17 -10.94 3.50
N GLN A 162 -21.55 -11.12 2.26
CA GLN A 162 -20.65 -11.66 1.23
C GLN A 162 -19.61 -10.62 0.83
N LEU A 163 -19.99 -9.36 0.67
CA LEU A 163 -19.07 -8.25 0.42
C LEU A 163 -18.00 -8.12 1.52
N VAL A 164 -18.38 -8.31 2.80
CA VAL A 164 -17.40 -8.35 3.91
C VAL A 164 -16.41 -9.50 3.72
N ARG A 165 -16.88 -10.69 3.35
CA ARG A 165 -16.00 -11.85 3.11
C ARG A 165 -15.05 -11.64 1.93
N GLU A 166 -15.49 -10.90 0.91
CA GLU A 166 -14.67 -10.53 -0.24
C GLU A 166 -13.72 -9.35 0.05
N GLY A 167 -13.79 -8.76 1.25
CA GLY A 167 -12.77 -7.85 1.76
C GLY A 167 -13.05 -6.37 1.59
N VAL A 168 -14.32 -5.96 1.42
CA VAL A 168 -14.65 -4.52 1.50
C VAL A 168 -14.25 -3.96 2.87
N ARG A 169 -13.83 -2.70 2.89
CA ARG A 169 -13.30 -2.03 4.08
C ARG A 169 -14.35 -1.32 4.92
N GLY A 170 -15.55 -1.24 4.41
CA GLY A 170 -16.70 -0.63 5.06
C GLY A 170 -17.86 -0.50 4.10
N PHE A 171 -18.87 0.21 4.52
CA PHE A 171 -20.09 0.42 3.74
C PHE A 171 -20.46 1.89 3.68
N LYS A 172 -21.06 2.29 2.56
CA LYS A 172 -21.66 3.60 2.36
C LYS A 172 -23.09 3.45 1.84
N GLY A 173 -24.00 4.23 2.38
CA GLY A 173 -25.36 4.41 1.90
C GLY A 173 -25.73 5.89 1.88
N PHE A 174 -26.77 6.25 1.16
CA PHE A 174 -27.42 7.54 1.25
C PHE A 174 -28.72 7.40 2.04
N LEU A 175 -29.05 8.42 2.85
CA LEU A 175 -30.31 8.48 3.60
C LEU A 175 -31.33 9.38 2.89
N ILE A 176 -31.09 9.69 1.64
CA ILE A 176 -31.92 10.54 0.78
C ILE A 176 -31.92 9.95 -0.63
N ASP A 177 -32.94 10.26 -1.40
CA ASP A 177 -32.96 9.96 -2.83
C ASP A 177 -31.79 10.72 -3.51
N SER A 178 -30.86 9.98 -4.09
CA SER A 178 -29.71 10.52 -4.77
C SER A 178 -30.02 11.04 -6.19
N GLY A 179 -31.26 10.83 -6.67
CA GLY A 179 -31.64 11.14 -8.04
C GLY A 179 -31.01 10.22 -9.09
N VAL A 180 -30.32 9.16 -8.67
CA VAL A 180 -29.68 8.18 -9.57
C VAL A 180 -30.38 6.85 -9.40
N SER A 181 -30.99 6.35 -10.47
CA SER A 181 -31.90 5.19 -10.48
C SER A 181 -31.32 3.88 -9.93
N HIS A 182 -30.04 3.82 -9.62
CA HIS A 182 -29.35 2.63 -9.08
C HIS A 182 -28.86 2.83 -7.63
N MET A 183 -29.23 3.94 -7.00
CA MET A 183 -28.76 4.31 -5.66
C MET A 183 -29.90 4.62 -4.68
N VAL A 184 -31.10 4.16 -5.01
CA VAL A 184 -32.30 4.30 -4.15
C VAL A 184 -32.58 2.97 -3.47
#